data_40cc6bd062c3e504b36100a233fff26e
#
_entry.id   40cc6bd062c3e504b36100a233fff26e
#
_cell.length_a   1.000
_cell.length_b   1.000
_cell.length_c   1.000
_cell.angle_alpha   90.00
_cell.angle_beta   90.00
_cell.angle_gamma   90.00
#
_symmetry.space_group_name_H-M   'P 1'
#
loop_
_entity.id
_entity.type
_entity.pdbx_description
1 polymer ?
#
loop_
_entity_poly.entity_id
_entity_poly.type
_entity_poly.pdbx_seq_one_letter_code
_entity_poly.pdbx_strand_id
1 'polypeptide(L)'
;MLSDQDGVKYGDGWLTFSRIEKKKEDTKSVTADDSYGFEFASYKHGDLYYAWVLYVLPGSPAAEAGLERGDWIIAVGSETPNVTNMSAFYSGSETTFLLADAVRKGNEIVASRAVEDTPFLKDSVYTVGGKKVGYLVYNSFSSGPDDESTIYDDRMKQVFAGFKAENVDEFILDLRYNQGGLVTCAQLMTSLLAPADALGKTFCIMEHNEKQSKSDETLLLRKNSEIGNANLDLKRIYVLTGSVTASASEAVINCLIPYLTRSNITIIGEKTIGKRVGSNTFGTKEKYGWLLHPITLRIYNADHEADYANGFEPDVKIEELVIGNDLLPFGDTNERLLSEALSRISGLKSLPVHAESEGCILLTPSSLERKQTKGLIFEEGK
;
A
#
# COMPACT_ATOMS: atom_id res chain seq x y z
N MET A 1 -19.15 -17.66 -5.45
CA MET A 1 -18.62 -16.39 -5.99
C MET A 1 -19.64 -15.30 -5.74
N LEU A 2 -19.19 -14.14 -5.36
CA LEU A 2 -19.99 -12.91 -5.26
C LEU A 2 -19.83 -12.13 -6.59
N SER A 3 -20.37 -12.66 -7.69
CA SER A 3 -20.12 -12.16 -9.06
C SER A 3 -20.59 -10.71 -9.30
N ASP A 4 -21.61 -10.27 -8.56
CA ASP A 4 -22.14 -8.91 -8.58
C ASP A 4 -21.24 -7.88 -7.88
N GLN A 5 -20.19 -8.35 -7.19
CA GLN A 5 -19.24 -7.53 -6.44
C GLN A 5 -17.80 -7.75 -6.91
N ASP A 6 -17.60 -8.45 -8.04
CA ASP A 6 -16.28 -8.79 -8.57
C ASP A 6 -15.70 -7.64 -9.40
N GLY A 7 -15.58 -6.48 -8.79
CA GLY A 7 -14.92 -5.35 -9.41
C GLY A 7 -15.56 -4.00 -9.14
N VAL A 8 -14.89 -2.96 -9.59
CA VAL A 8 -15.34 -1.56 -9.53
C VAL A 8 -15.05 -0.85 -10.84
N LYS A 9 -15.75 0.23 -11.10
CA LYS A 9 -15.39 1.13 -12.19
C LYS A 9 -14.12 1.89 -11.81
N TYR A 10 -13.09 1.81 -12.67
CA TYR A 10 -11.81 2.47 -12.46
C TYR A 10 -11.38 3.16 -13.75
N GLY A 11 -11.28 4.48 -13.73
CA GLY A 11 -11.08 5.28 -14.93
C GLY A 11 -12.21 5.03 -15.95
N ASP A 12 -11.85 4.76 -17.20
CA ASP A 12 -12.80 4.42 -18.29
C ASP A 12 -13.09 2.90 -18.37
N GLY A 13 -12.49 2.10 -17.49
CA GLY A 13 -12.58 0.64 -17.50
C GLY A 13 -13.28 0.05 -16.27
N TRP A 14 -13.11 -1.26 -16.15
CA TRP A 14 -13.59 -2.06 -15.02
C TRP A 14 -12.43 -2.84 -14.43
N LEU A 15 -12.12 -2.62 -13.14
CA LEU A 15 -11.13 -3.37 -12.39
C LEU A 15 -11.80 -4.59 -11.76
N THR A 16 -11.44 -5.80 -12.20
CA THR A 16 -11.93 -7.06 -11.61
C THR A 16 -11.07 -7.47 -10.42
N PHE A 17 -11.70 -8.07 -9.41
CA PHE A 17 -11.02 -8.50 -8.18
C PHE A 17 -10.66 -9.99 -8.18
N SER A 18 -11.42 -10.83 -8.90
CA SER A 18 -11.05 -12.24 -9.10
C SER A 18 -9.87 -12.35 -10.06
N ARG A 19 -8.96 -13.29 -9.78
CA ARG A 19 -7.80 -13.52 -10.63
C ARG A 19 -7.44 -14.98 -10.78
N ILE A 20 -6.62 -15.26 -11.79
CA ILE A 20 -6.03 -16.56 -12.08
C ILE A 20 -4.53 -16.37 -12.21
N GLU A 21 -3.75 -17.14 -11.45
CA GLU A 21 -2.30 -17.19 -11.57
C GLU A 21 -1.86 -18.49 -12.23
N LYS A 22 -1.07 -18.40 -13.29
CA LYS A 22 -0.43 -19.56 -13.93
C LYS A 22 0.89 -19.87 -13.23
N LYS A 23 1.21 -21.16 -13.07
CA LYS A 23 2.56 -21.56 -12.68
C LYS A 23 3.55 -21.00 -13.70
N LYS A 24 4.53 -20.21 -13.25
CA LYS A 24 5.70 -19.88 -14.10
C LYS A 24 6.44 -21.19 -14.34
N GLU A 25 6.78 -21.51 -15.59
CA GLU A 25 7.63 -22.67 -15.92
C GLU A 25 8.96 -22.52 -15.17
N ASP A 26 9.43 -23.63 -14.59
CA ASP A 26 10.55 -23.71 -13.64
C ASP A 26 11.71 -22.75 -13.94
N THR A 27 11.69 -21.61 -13.28
CA THR A 27 12.91 -20.90 -12.90
C THR A 27 12.96 -20.96 -11.40
N LYS A 28 14.05 -21.52 -10.89
CA LYS A 28 14.40 -21.79 -9.49
C LYS A 28 13.65 -20.96 -8.47
N SER A 29 13.13 -21.63 -7.42
CA SER A 29 12.67 -21.10 -6.12
C SER A 29 12.60 -19.58 -6.04
N VAL A 30 11.41 -19.00 -6.29
CA VAL A 30 11.23 -17.56 -6.32
C VAL A 30 10.66 -17.12 -4.98
N THR A 31 11.54 -16.79 -4.07
CA THR A 31 11.19 -16.06 -2.84
C THR A 31 11.23 -14.54 -3.02
N ALA A 32 11.76 -14.07 -4.15
CA ALA A 32 11.67 -12.68 -4.60
C ALA A 32 11.74 -12.68 -6.12
N ASP A 33 10.86 -11.98 -6.80
CA ASP A 33 10.99 -11.74 -8.25
C ASP A 33 12.25 -10.88 -8.47
N ASP A 34 13.08 -11.25 -9.46
CA ASP A 34 14.19 -10.41 -9.88
C ASP A 34 13.65 -9.05 -10.30
N SER A 35 14.17 -8.00 -9.68
CA SER A 35 13.67 -6.65 -9.79
C SER A 35 14.81 -5.66 -9.66
N TYR A 36 14.65 -4.47 -10.18
CA TYR A 36 15.52 -3.35 -9.86
C TYR A 36 15.21 -2.75 -8.47
N GLY A 37 14.02 -3.03 -7.94
CA GLY A 37 13.60 -2.60 -6.60
C GLY A 37 13.08 -1.17 -6.53
N PHE A 38 12.39 -0.69 -7.55
CA PHE A 38 11.67 0.58 -7.51
C PHE A 38 10.31 0.49 -8.20
N GLU A 39 9.43 1.42 -7.84
CA GLU A 39 8.14 1.60 -8.49
C GLU A 39 8.03 3.02 -9.06
N PHE A 40 7.27 3.17 -10.14
CA PHE A 40 7.17 4.43 -10.86
C PHE A 40 5.78 4.67 -11.46
N ALA A 41 5.48 5.92 -11.75
CA ALA A 41 4.35 6.34 -12.58
C ALA A 41 4.84 6.72 -13.98
N SER A 42 4.09 6.36 -15.02
CA SER A 42 4.45 6.67 -16.41
C SER A 42 3.70 7.88 -16.91
N TYR A 43 4.43 8.82 -17.47
CA TYR A 43 3.89 10.08 -18.01
C TYR A 43 4.25 10.26 -19.48
N LYS A 44 3.33 10.91 -20.21
CA LYS A 44 3.57 11.36 -21.58
C LYS A 44 3.46 12.88 -21.64
N HIS A 45 4.47 13.52 -22.28
CA HIS A 45 4.45 14.94 -22.61
C HIS A 45 4.88 15.11 -24.08
N GLY A 46 3.97 15.53 -24.94
CA GLY A 46 4.18 15.51 -26.39
C GLY A 46 4.42 14.09 -26.89
N ASP A 47 5.55 13.87 -27.56
CA ASP A 47 5.97 12.54 -28.03
C ASP A 47 6.97 11.84 -27.09
N LEU A 48 7.28 12.46 -25.96
CA LEU A 48 8.23 11.94 -24.97
C LEU A 48 7.51 11.22 -23.86
N TYR A 49 8.15 10.18 -23.33
CA TYR A 49 7.68 9.36 -22.24
C TYR A 49 8.68 9.39 -21.10
N TYR A 50 8.17 9.36 -19.89
CA TYR A 50 8.96 9.51 -18.67
C TYR A 50 8.46 8.52 -17.61
N ALA A 51 9.36 8.04 -16.76
CA ALA A 51 9.00 7.33 -15.55
C ALA A 51 9.37 8.17 -14.33
N TRP A 52 8.40 8.45 -13.47
CA TRP A 52 8.59 9.18 -12.23
C TRP A 52 8.66 8.20 -11.07
N VAL A 53 9.80 8.12 -10.40
CA VAL A 53 10.06 7.15 -9.34
C VAL A 53 9.22 7.49 -8.11
N LEU A 54 8.34 6.57 -7.73
CA LEU A 54 7.45 6.69 -6.57
C LEU A 54 8.13 6.31 -5.26
N TYR A 55 8.89 5.22 -5.29
CA TYR A 55 9.75 4.79 -4.19
C TYR A 55 10.79 3.77 -4.65
N VAL A 56 11.81 3.61 -3.83
CA VAL A 56 12.89 2.66 -4.03
C VAL A 56 13.01 1.78 -2.79
N LEU A 57 13.09 0.47 -2.99
CA LEU A 57 13.23 -0.51 -1.89
C LEU A 57 14.64 -0.45 -1.31
N PRO A 58 14.79 -0.43 0.02
CA PRO A 58 16.11 -0.43 0.66
C PRO A 58 16.95 -1.65 0.25
N GLY A 59 18.24 -1.43 0.00
CA GLY A 59 19.18 -2.51 -0.36
C GLY A 59 18.93 -3.12 -1.74
N SER A 60 18.10 -2.50 -2.58
CA SER A 60 17.85 -2.93 -3.95
C SER A 60 18.94 -2.44 -4.92
N PRO A 61 19.07 -3.05 -6.13
CA PRO A 61 19.95 -2.53 -7.18
C PRO A 61 19.74 -1.05 -7.49
N ALA A 62 18.47 -0.60 -7.54
CA ALA A 62 18.14 0.80 -7.77
C ALA A 62 18.64 1.71 -6.62
N ALA A 63 18.48 1.27 -5.36
CA ALA A 63 19.00 2.02 -4.20
C ALA A 63 20.53 2.09 -4.22
N GLU A 64 21.21 1.00 -4.56
CA GLU A 64 22.69 0.95 -4.66
C GLU A 64 23.22 1.84 -5.80
N ALA A 65 22.49 1.93 -6.90
CA ALA A 65 22.77 2.84 -8.00
C ALA A 65 22.41 4.31 -7.68
N GLY A 66 21.81 4.57 -6.53
CA GLY A 66 21.48 5.91 -6.07
C GLY A 66 20.16 6.47 -6.63
N LEU A 67 19.26 5.63 -7.15
CA LEU A 67 17.90 6.06 -7.49
C LEU A 67 17.16 6.46 -6.20
N GLU A 68 16.38 7.52 -6.29
CA GLU A 68 15.56 8.03 -5.18
C GLU A 68 14.13 8.32 -5.62
N ARG A 69 13.23 8.39 -4.62
CA ARG A 69 11.88 8.90 -4.83
C ARG A 69 11.94 10.31 -5.42
N GLY A 70 11.14 10.55 -6.45
CA GLY A 70 11.06 11.82 -7.16
C GLY A 70 11.98 11.93 -8.38
N ASP A 71 12.88 10.97 -8.61
CA ASP A 71 13.70 10.95 -9.82
C ASP A 71 12.83 10.74 -11.07
N TRP A 72 13.20 11.44 -12.15
CA TRP A 72 12.61 11.24 -13.46
C TRP A 72 13.57 10.46 -14.35
N ILE A 73 13.15 9.28 -14.81
CA ILE A 73 13.89 8.48 -15.78
C ILE A 73 13.41 8.87 -17.18
N ILE A 74 14.32 9.36 -18.00
CA ILE A 74 14.07 9.88 -19.35
C ILE A 74 14.60 8.97 -20.46
N ALA A 75 15.46 7.99 -20.12
CA ALA A 75 15.89 6.93 -21.03
C ALA A 75 16.24 5.64 -20.26
N VAL A 76 16.10 4.50 -20.94
CA VAL A 76 16.54 3.17 -20.49
C VAL A 76 17.50 2.64 -21.53
N GLY A 77 18.77 2.42 -21.16
CA GLY A 77 19.84 2.21 -22.10
C GLY A 77 20.00 3.42 -23.04
N SER A 78 19.95 3.18 -24.35
CA SER A 78 20.00 4.22 -25.37
C SER A 78 18.62 4.66 -25.87
N GLU A 79 17.53 4.13 -25.31
CA GLU A 79 16.17 4.32 -25.81
C GLU A 79 15.34 5.22 -24.90
N THR A 80 14.58 6.15 -25.48
CA THR A 80 13.54 6.89 -24.78
C THR A 80 12.38 5.93 -24.43
N PRO A 81 11.86 5.97 -23.19
CA PRO A 81 10.73 5.12 -22.80
C PRO A 81 9.52 5.36 -23.70
N ASN A 82 8.81 4.30 -24.04
CA ASN A 82 7.57 4.31 -24.81
C ASN A 82 6.74 3.06 -24.49
N VAL A 83 5.50 3.00 -24.97
CA VAL A 83 4.58 1.89 -24.67
C VAL A 83 5.10 0.50 -25.09
N THR A 84 6.03 0.45 -26.04
CA THR A 84 6.55 -0.84 -26.56
C THR A 84 7.78 -1.31 -25.79
N ASN A 85 8.56 -0.40 -25.18
CA ASN A 85 9.78 -0.73 -24.45
C ASN A 85 9.65 -0.58 -22.92
N MET A 86 8.46 -0.30 -22.42
CA MET A 86 8.20 -0.23 -20.95
C MET A 86 8.62 -1.50 -20.21
N SER A 87 8.67 -2.66 -20.91
CA SER A 87 9.20 -3.89 -20.34
C SER A 87 10.67 -3.79 -19.91
N ALA A 88 11.43 -2.85 -20.44
CA ALA A 88 12.82 -2.61 -20.04
C ALA A 88 12.94 -2.21 -18.56
N PHE A 89 11.92 -1.55 -17.98
CA PHE A 89 11.86 -1.25 -16.54
C PHE A 89 11.69 -2.50 -15.66
N TYR A 90 11.40 -3.65 -16.26
CA TYR A 90 11.13 -4.92 -15.58
C TYR A 90 11.95 -6.09 -16.11
N SER A 91 12.81 -5.84 -17.12
CA SER A 91 13.50 -6.90 -17.87
C SER A 91 14.48 -7.70 -17.04
N GLY A 92 14.95 -7.14 -15.96
CA GLY A 92 15.92 -7.78 -15.10
C GLY A 92 17.34 -7.76 -15.62
N SER A 93 17.58 -7.33 -16.84
CA SER A 93 18.91 -7.22 -17.43
C SER A 93 19.65 -6.00 -16.90
N GLU A 94 20.98 -6.06 -16.87
CA GLU A 94 21.80 -4.88 -16.63
C GLU A 94 21.42 -3.78 -17.62
N THR A 95 21.11 -2.58 -17.11
CA THR A 95 20.70 -1.45 -17.94
C THR A 95 21.13 -0.14 -17.31
N THR A 96 21.12 0.93 -18.10
CA THR A 96 21.40 2.29 -17.64
C THR A 96 20.11 3.08 -17.63
N PHE A 97 19.80 3.70 -16.51
CA PHE A 97 18.74 4.69 -16.39
C PHE A 97 19.34 6.10 -16.51
N LEU A 98 18.93 6.84 -17.55
CA LEU A 98 19.28 8.23 -17.68
C LEU A 98 18.25 9.08 -16.92
N LEU A 99 18.73 9.84 -15.96
CA LEU A 99 17.90 10.70 -15.12
C LEU A 99 17.81 12.11 -15.72
N ALA A 100 16.68 12.80 -15.50
CA ALA A 100 16.52 14.18 -15.91
C ALA A 100 17.47 15.13 -15.16
N ASP A 101 17.80 14.80 -13.92
CA ASP A 101 18.81 15.53 -13.12
C ASP A 101 20.22 14.96 -13.37
N ALA A 102 20.72 15.16 -14.59
CA ALA A 102 22.06 14.73 -14.96
C ALA A 102 23.17 15.46 -14.19
N VAL A 103 22.89 16.61 -13.61
CA VAL A 103 23.86 17.35 -12.77
C VAL A 103 24.11 16.62 -11.47
N ARG A 104 23.05 16.00 -10.91
CA ARG A 104 23.14 15.30 -9.63
C ARG A 104 23.66 13.88 -9.78
N LYS A 105 23.13 13.13 -10.75
CA LYS A 105 23.34 11.67 -10.82
C LYS A 105 23.93 11.15 -12.13
N GLY A 106 23.65 11.80 -13.26
CA GLY A 106 24.11 11.28 -14.56
C GLY A 106 23.38 9.98 -14.97
N ASN A 107 24.14 9.04 -15.53
CA ASN A 107 23.66 7.72 -15.91
C ASN A 107 23.93 6.71 -14.80
N GLU A 108 22.89 5.98 -14.39
CA GLU A 108 23.00 4.93 -13.40
C GLU A 108 22.94 3.56 -14.08
N ILE A 109 23.85 2.66 -13.72
CA ILE A 109 23.88 1.28 -14.23
C ILE A 109 23.29 0.38 -13.16
N VAL A 110 22.26 -0.36 -13.54
CA VAL A 110 21.51 -1.21 -12.62
C VAL A 110 21.32 -2.58 -13.24
N ALA A 111 21.60 -3.63 -12.47
CA ALA A 111 21.25 -5.00 -12.81
C ALA A 111 20.20 -5.51 -11.82
N SER A 112 19.21 -6.26 -12.30
CA SER A 112 18.21 -6.82 -11.39
C SER A 112 18.79 -7.98 -10.58
N ARG A 113 18.19 -8.18 -9.42
CA ARG A 113 18.39 -9.38 -8.58
C ARG A 113 17.13 -9.63 -7.76
N ALA A 114 17.11 -10.71 -7.03
CA ALA A 114 16.08 -10.94 -6.03
C ALA A 114 16.10 -9.81 -5.00
N VAL A 115 14.99 -9.07 -4.89
CA VAL A 115 14.81 -7.97 -3.96
C VAL A 115 13.68 -8.32 -3.02
N GLU A 116 13.93 -8.21 -1.72
CA GLU A 116 12.89 -8.35 -0.71
C GLU A 116 11.93 -7.14 -0.79
N ASP A 117 10.67 -7.41 -1.12
CA ASP A 117 9.61 -6.39 -1.15
C ASP A 117 9.06 -6.18 0.28
N THR A 118 9.90 -5.58 1.13
CA THR A 118 9.51 -5.28 2.51
C THR A 118 8.34 -4.30 2.56
N PRO A 119 7.33 -4.54 3.41
CA PRO A 119 6.22 -3.60 3.55
C PRO A 119 6.59 -2.29 4.25
N PHE A 120 7.72 -2.24 4.94
CA PHE A 120 8.15 -1.08 5.75
C PHE A 120 9.10 -0.20 4.94
N LEU A 121 8.60 0.95 4.46
CA LEU A 121 9.45 1.90 3.73
C LEU A 121 10.02 3.00 4.62
N LYS A 122 9.26 3.44 5.63
CA LYS A 122 9.69 4.49 6.55
C LYS A 122 8.90 4.44 7.85
N ASP A 123 9.61 4.56 8.96
CA ASP A 123 9.02 4.89 10.26
C ASP A 123 9.75 6.07 10.88
N SER A 124 9.03 6.93 11.59
CA SER A 124 9.57 8.13 12.24
C SER A 124 8.69 8.62 13.37
N VAL A 125 9.28 9.38 14.29
CA VAL A 125 8.55 10.12 15.31
C VAL A 125 8.87 11.61 15.18
N TYR A 126 7.85 12.44 15.12
CA TYR A 126 7.97 13.90 15.09
C TYR A 126 7.44 14.53 16.38
N THR A 127 7.93 15.73 16.69
CA THR A 127 7.34 16.55 17.73
C THR A 127 6.73 17.78 17.09
N VAL A 128 5.41 17.89 17.13
CA VAL A 128 4.63 18.94 16.46
C VAL A 128 3.52 19.43 17.40
N GLY A 129 3.47 20.75 17.62
CA GLY A 129 2.46 21.34 18.50
C GLY A 129 2.51 20.79 19.95
N GLY A 130 3.69 20.36 20.40
CA GLY A 130 3.87 19.76 21.74
C GLY A 130 3.43 18.30 21.85
N LYS A 131 3.03 17.66 20.73
CA LYS A 131 2.65 16.26 20.66
C LYS A 131 3.72 15.44 19.97
N LYS A 132 3.89 14.18 20.38
CA LYS A 132 4.66 13.19 19.65
C LYS A 132 3.78 12.49 18.61
N VAL A 133 4.21 12.48 17.36
CA VAL A 133 3.48 11.96 16.21
C VAL A 133 4.25 10.80 15.59
N GLY A 134 3.71 9.60 15.67
CA GLY A 134 4.23 8.44 14.93
C GLY A 134 3.83 8.51 13.45
N TYR A 135 4.74 8.12 12.58
CA TYR A 135 4.52 8.03 11.14
C TYR A 135 5.05 6.69 10.63
N LEU A 136 4.24 5.98 9.86
CA LEU A 136 4.62 4.71 9.26
C LEU A 136 4.14 4.67 7.80
N VAL A 137 5.06 4.45 6.86
CA VAL A 137 4.75 4.09 5.47
C VAL A 137 4.74 2.58 5.36
N TYR A 138 3.57 2.01 5.03
CA TYR A 138 3.34 0.58 5.00
C TYR A 138 2.70 0.15 3.68
N ASN A 139 3.45 -0.56 2.83
CA ASN A 139 3.10 -0.75 1.42
C ASN A 139 2.40 -2.06 1.07
N SER A 140 2.36 -3.04 1.98
CA SER A 140 1.72 -4.33 1.70
C SER A 140 1.33 -5.02 3.00
N PHE A 141 0.16 -5.64 3.04
CA PHE A 141 -0.24 -6.50 4.15
C PHE A 141 0.26 -7.93 3.89
N SER A 142 1.54 -8.15 4.17
CA SER A 142 2.24 -9.43 4.05
C SER A 142 2.85 -9.82 5.39
N SER A 143 2.75 -11.09 5.78
CA SER A 143 3.35 -11.60 7.03
C SER A 143 4.84 -11.86 6.91
N GLY A 144 5.33 -12.08 5.70
CA GLY A 144 6.74 -12.40 5.42
C GLY A 144 7.04 -12.41 3.93
N PRO A 145 8.30 -12.69 3.55
CA PRO A 145 8.72 -12.79 2.16
C PRO A 145 8.14 -14.01 1.43
N ASP A 146 7.65 -14.99 2.18
CA ASP A 146 7.00 -16.21 1.69
C ASP A 146 5.79 -16.58 2.57
N ASP A 147 5.04 -17.60 2.14
CA ASP A 147 3.78 -18.01 2.78
C ASP A 147 3.97 -18.64 4.17
N GLU A 148 5.19 -19.02 4.55
CA GLU A 148 5.49 -19.66 5.84
C GLU A 148 6.06 -18.69 6.86
N SER A 149 6.55 -17.53 6.42
CA SER A 149 7.25 -16.57 7.25
C SER A 149 6.30 -15.57 7.92
N THR A 150 6.58 -15.23 9.17
CA THR A 150 5.88 -14.19 9.95
C THR A 150 6.79 -13.03 10.36
N ILE A 151 7.95 -12.91 9.73
CA ILE A 151 8.96 -11.92 10.14
C ILE A 151 8.47 -10.47 10.02
N TYR A 152 7.56 -10.18 9.08
CA TYR A 152 6.98 -8.83 8.94
C TYR A 152 5.94 -8.54 10.01
N ASP A 153 5.17 -9.54 10.46
CA ASP A 153 4.27 -9.40 11.61
C ASP A 153 5.08 -9.10 12.89
N ASP A 154 6.20 -9.78 13.08
CA ASP A 154 7.08 -9.53 14.23
C ASP A 154 7.77 -8.17 14.12
N ARG A 155 8.18 -7.77 12.92
CA ARG A 155 8.71 -6.43 12.66
C ARG A 155 7.65 -5.35 12.95
N MET A 156 6.40 -5.57 12.56
CA MET A 156 5.29 -4.65 12.86
C MET A 156 5.16 -4.45 14.38
N LYS A 157 5.12 -5.53 15.16
CA LYS A 157 5.07 -5.43 16.63
C LYS A 157 6.25 -4.65 17.21
N GLN A 158 7.47 -4.86 16.67
CA GLN A 158 8.69 -4.14 17.11
C GLN A 158 8.61 -2.64 16.80
N VAL A 159 8.17 -2.26 15.59
CA VAL A 159 8.00 -0.86 15.17
C VAL A 159 7.00 -0.16 16.10
N PHE A 160 5.86 -0.80 16.37
CA PHE A 160 4.84 -0.23 17.27
C PHE A 160 5.29 -0.21 18.74
N ALA A 161 6.07 -1.18 19.19
CA ALA A 161 6.71 -1.12 20.51
C ALA A 161 7.65 0.09 20.63
N GLY A 162 8.37 0.43 19.55
CA GLY A 162 9.18 1.66 19.46
C GLY A 162 8.33 2.91 19.58
N PHE A 163 7.24 3.04 18.84
CA PHE A 163 6.32 4.17 18.94
C PHE A 163 5.73 4.30 20.36
N LYS A 164 5.36 3.18 20.97
CA LYS A 164 4.86 3.16 22.34
C LYS A 164 5.90 3.62 23.35
N ALA A 165 7.16 3.18 23.21
CA ALA A 165 8.27 3.60 24.09
C ALA A 165 8.54 5.12 23.97
N GLU A 166 8.32 5.69 22.78
CA GLU A 166 8.40 7.13 22.54
C GLU A 166 7.17 7.90 23.10
N ASN A 167 6.14 7.22 23.60
CA ASN A 167 4.88 7.81 24.04
C ASN A 167 4.23 8.66 22.95
N VAL A 168 3.97 8.05 21.79
CA VAL A 168 3.31 8.70 20.66
C VAL A 168 1.87 9.07 21.02
N ASP A 169 1.49 10.35 20.86
CA ASP A 169 0.16 10.88 21.13
C ASP A 169 -0.79 10.75 19.94
N GLU A 170 -0.24 10.89 18.74
CA GLU A 170 -0.95 10.92 17.45
C GLU A 170 -0.25 9.99 16.46
N PHE A 171 -1.00 9.48 15.48
CA PHE A 171 -0.44 8.56 14.51
C PHE A 171 -0.86 8.90 13.07
N ILE A 172 0.10 8.82 12.16
CA ILE A 172 -0.11 8.94 10.72
C ILE A 172 0.27 7.60 10.08
N LEU A 173 -0.73 6.90 9.52
CA LEU A 173 -0.55 5.67 8.78
C LEU A 173 -0.59 5.97 7.28
N ASP A 174 0.53 5.78 6.59
CA ASP A 174 0.65 6.05 5.16
C ASP A 174 0.46 4.75 4.36
N LEU A 175 -0.69 4.66 3.72
CA LEU A 175 -1.13 3.54 2.88
C LEU A 175 -1.27 3.94 1.41
N ARG A 176 -0.69 5.07 0.98
CA ARG A 176 -0.93 5.64 -0.38
C ARG A 176 -0.60 4.68 -1.52
N TYR A 177 0.33 3.75 -1.35
CA TYR A 177 0.69 2.74 -2.34
C TYR A 177 0.29 1.32 -1.94
N ASN A 178 -0.46 1.16 -0.85
CA ASN A 178 -0.83 -0.14 -0.31
C ASN A 178 -2.14 -0.65 -0.91
N GLN A 179 -2.05 -1.69 -1.73
CA GLN A 179 -3.19 -2.32 -2.40
C GLN A 179 -3.86 -3.43 -1.58
N GLY A 180 -3.45 -3.60 -0.33
CA GLY A 180 -4.01 -4.61 0.56
C GLY A 180 -3.08 -5.80 0.80
N GLY A 181 -3.66 -6.98 0.99
CA GLY A 181 -2.98 -8.23 1.28
C GLY A 181 -3.74 -9.09 2.30
N LEU A 182 -3.04 -9.69 3.26
CA LEU A 182 -3.60 -10.63 4.23
C LEU A 182 -4.51 -9.96 5.26
N VAL A 183 -5.67 -10.55 5.50
CA VAL A 183 -6.62 -10.11 6.54
C VAL A 183 -6.00 -10.18 7.93
N THR A 184 -5.17 -11.20 8.18
CA THR A 184 -4.49 -11.40 9.48
C THR A 184 -3.47 -10.30 9.79
N CYS A 185 -2.81 -9.75 8.76
CA CYS A 185 -1.93 -8.58 8.92
C CYS A 185 -2.74 -7.30 9.17
N ALA A 186 -3.89 -7.12 8.49
CA ALA A 186 -4.81 -6.02 8.75
C ALA A 186 -5.38 -6.10 10.18
N GLN A 187 -5.72 -7.30 10.65
CA GLN A 187 -6.13 -7.55 12.03
C GLN A 187 -5.03 -7.11 13.03
N LEU A 188 -3.78 -7.50 12.78
CA LEU A 188 -2.64 -7.11 13.62
C LEU A 188 -2.48 -5.57 13.64
N MET A 189 -2.44 -4.93 12.48
CA MET A 189 -2.32 -3.48 12.35
C MET A 189 -3.46 -2.77 13.10
N THR A 190 -4.70 -3.19 12.87
CA THR A 190 -5.87 -2.61 13.54
C THR A 190 -5.79 -2.79 15.06
N SER A 191 -5.33 -3.96 15.54
CA SER A 191 -5.15 -4.21 16.98
C SER A 191 -4.08 -3.33 17.62
N LEU A 192 -3.04 -2.97 16.86
CA LEU A 192 -1.99 -2.07 17.33
C LEU A 192 -2.45 -0.61 17.43
N LEU A 193 -3.41 -0.21 16.58
CA LEU A 193 -3.91 1.17 16.46
C LEU A 193 -5.17 1.44 17.29
N ALA A 194 -6.02 0.42 17.49
CA ALA A 194 -7.33 0.58 18.15
C ALA A 194 -7.21 1.07 19.61
N PRO A 195 -8.27 1.68 20.15
CA PRO A 195 -8.37 1.92 21.60
C PRO A 195 -8.16 0.63 22.39
N ALA A 196 -7.48 0.71 23.53
CA ALA A 196 -7.12 -0.47 24.33
C ALA A 196 -8.34 -1.28 24.81
N ASP A 197 -9.46 -0.61 25.06
CA ASP A 197 -10.71 -1.26 25.44
C ASP A 197 -11.44 -1.98 24.28
N ALA A 198 -10.99 -1.80 23.05
CA ALA A 198 -11.48 -2.52 21.88
C ALA A 198 -10.82 -3.90 21.72
N LEU A 199 -9.64 -4.11 22.32
CA LEU A 199 -8.90 -5.37 22.16
C LEU A 199 -9.71 -6.57 22.66
N GLY A 200 -9.74 -7.62 21.84
CA GLY A 200 -10.57 -8.82 22.09
C GLY A 200 -12.04 -8.68 21.61
N LYS A 201 -12.47 -7.50 21.13
CA LYS A 201 -13.75 -7.32 20.45
C LYS A 201 -13.61 -7.64 18.95
N THR A 202 -14.71 -7.62 18.22
CA THR A 202 -14.76 -7.96 16.80
C THR A 202 -13.83 -7.05 15.98
N PHE A 203 -12.88 -7.63 15.23
CA PHE A 203 -12.16 -6.91 14.18
C PHE A 203 -13.02 -6.84 12.92
N CYS A 204 -13.37 -7.99 12.36
CA CYS A 204 -14.22 -8.06 11.18
C CYS A 204 -15.11 -9.31 11.19
N ILE A 205 -16.17 -9.23 10.39
CA ILE A 205 -17.08 -10.35 10.10
C ILE A 205 -16.90 -10.66 8.62
N MET A 206 -16.55 -11.90 8.30
CA MET A 206 -16.38 -12.40 6.94
C MET A 206 -17.56 -13.27 6.56
N GLU A 207 -18.35 -12.83 5.60
CA GLU A 207 -19.53 -13.57 5.15
C GLU A 207 -19.36 -14.06 3.72
N HIS A 208 -19.65 -15.33 3.54
CA HIS A 208 -19.73 -16.00 2.24
C HIS A 208 -21.14 -15.90 1.66
N ASN A 209 -21.34 -16.43 0.45
CA ASN A 209 -22.69 -16.58 -0.09
C ASN A 209 -23.47 -17.67 0.66
N GLU A 210 -24.79 -17.72 0.47
CA GLU A 210 -25.69 -18.64 1.15
C GLU A 210 -25.26 -20.13 1.11
N LYS A 211 -24.59 -20.55 0.02
CA LYS A 211 -24.12 -21.94 -0.15
C LYS A 211 -22.88 -22.25 0.68
N GLN A 212 -22.15 -21.25 1.12
CA GLN A 212 -20.91 -21.34 1.88
C GLN A 212 -21.00 -20.64 3.25
N SER A 213 -22.21 -20.31 3.72
CA SER A 213 -22.40 -19.60 5.00
C SER A 213 -21.84 -20.36 6.23
N LYS A 214 -21.57 -21.66 6.09
CA LYS A 214 -20.86 -22.42 7.15
C LYS A 214 -19.39 -22.04 7.31
N SER A 215 -18.83 -21.33 6.34
CA SER A 215 -17.46 -20.78 6.36
C SER A 215 -17.43 -19.32 6.80
N ASP A 216 -18.56 -18.76 7.25
CA ASP A 216 -18.59 -17.43 7.83
C ASP A 216 -17.76 -17.39 9.11
N GLU A 217 -16.96 -16.35 9.27
CA GLU A 217 -16.03 -16.23 10.37
C GLU A 217 -16.01 -14.82 10.94
N THR A 218 -15.85 -14.72 12.26
CA THR A 218 -15.61 -13.46 12.96
C THR A 218 -14.21 -13.47 13.54
N LEU A 219 -13.37 -12.55 13.08
CA LEU A 219 -12.06 -12.31 13.66
C LEU A 219 -12.15 -11.24 14.75
N LEU A 220 -11.42 -11.44 15.84
CA LEU A 220 -11.35 -10.50 16.95
C LEU A 220 -10.07 -9.68 16.87
N LEU A 221 -10.10 -8.44 17.34
CA LEU A 221 -8.89 -7.67 17.63
C LEU A 221 -8.02 -8.48 18.60
N ARG A 222 -6.73 -8.62 18.29
CA ARG A 222 -5.79 -9.38 19.10
C ARG A 222 -5.65 -8.75 20.47
N LYS A 223 -5.51 -9.56 21.52
CA LYS A 223 -5.26 -9.08 22.87
C LYS A 223 -3.87 -8.44 22.96
N ASN A 224 -3.68 -7.52 23.87
CA ASN A 224 -2.42 -6.79 23.99
C ASN A 224 -1.20 -7.71 24.23
N SER A 225 -1.38 -8.81 24.96
CA SER A 225 -0.35 -9.84 25.16
C SER A 225 0.05 -10.58 23.85
N GLU A 226 -0.88 -10.73 22.90
CA GLU A 226 -0.64 -11.39 21.61
C GLU A 226 0.11 -10.50 20.61
N ILE A 227 0.11 -9.20 20.86
CA ILE A 227 0.78 -8.19 20.04
C ILE A 227 1.99 -7.55 20.75
N GLY A 228 2.61 -8.27 21.69
CA GLY A 228 3.81 -7.81 22.39
C GLY A 228 3.60 -6.60 23.29
N ASN A 229 2.36 -6.35 23.76
CA ASN A 229 1.96 -5.15 24.49
C ASN A 229 2.22 -3.83 23.75
N ALA A 230 2.25 -3.86 22.43
CA ALA A 230 2.62 -2.73 21.56
C ALA A 230 1.41 -1.87 21.11
N ASN A 231 0.20 -2.12 21.62
CA ASN A 231 -0.97 -1.30 21.30
C ASN A 231 -0.76 0.16 21.73
N LEU A 232 -1.06 1.10 20.83
CA LEU A 232 -0.89 2.55 21.04
C LEU A 232 -2.06 3.22 21.76
N ASP A 233 -3.21 2.54 21.90
CA ASP A 233 -4.43 3.09 22.52
C ASP A 233 -4.85 4.44 21.93
N LEU A 234 -4.88 4.53 20.58
CA LEU A 234 -5.19 5.77 19.89
C LEU A 234 -6.62 6.21 20.11
N LYS A 235 -6.83 7.54 20.12
CA LYS A 235 -8.17 8.17 20.18
C LYS A 235 -8.57 8.74 18.81
N ARG A 236 -7.61 8.93 17.92
CA ARG A 236 -7.79 9.34 16.51
C ARG A 236 -6.59 8.90 15.68
N ILE A 237 -6.77 8.89 14.37
CA ILE A 237 -5.73 8.52 13.41
C ILE A 237 -5.83 9.37 12.14
N TYR A 238 -4.70 9.62 11.53
CA TYR A 238 -4.58 10.17 10.18
C TYR A 238 -4.14 9.06 9.23
N VAL A 239 -4.85 8.88 8.11
CA VAL A 239 -4.53 7.88 7.11
C VAL A 239 -4.25 8.57 5.78
N LEU A 240 -3.03 8.37 5.25
CA LEU A 240 -2.68 8.90 3.94
C LEU A 240 -3.02 7.85 2.88
N THR A 241 -3.81 8.24 1.90
CA THR A 241 -4.32 7.34 0.85
C THR A 241 -3.97 7.83 -0.54
N GLY A 242 -3.81 6.90 -1.48
CA GLY A 242 -3.70 7.17 -2.91
C GLY A 242 -4.80 6.45 -3.69
N SER A 243 -4.87 6.73 -4.99
CA SER A 243 -5.84 6.11 -5.91
C SER A 243 -5.73 4.59 -6.04
N VAL A 244 -4.62 3.99 -5.56
CA VAL A 244 -4.41 2.53 -5.54
C VAL A 244 -4.61 1.90 -4.18
N THR A 245 -4.90 2.69 -3.14
CA THR A 245 -5.19 2.17 -1.79
C THR A 245 -6.44 1.29 -1.82
N ALA A 246 -6.34 0.03 -1.37
CA ALA A 246 -7.42 -0.94 -1.54
C ALA A 246 -7.46 -2.03 -0.46
N SER A 247 -8.60 -2.70 -0.35
CA SER A 247 -8.74 -4.03 0.26
C SER A 247 -8.37 -4.06 1.75
N ALA A 248 -7.28 -4.74 2.18
CA ALA A 248 -6.86 -4.79 3.58
C ALA A 248 -6.57 -3.40 4.16
N SER A 249 -6.08 -2.45 3.34
CA SER A 249 -5.92 -1.04 3.74
C SER A 249 -7.25 -0.41 4.09
N GLU A 250 -8.27 -0.64 3.26
CA GLU A 250 -9.63 -0.14 3.48
C GLU A 250 -10.31 -0.87 4.65
N ALA A 251 -10.02 -2.17 4.83
CA ALA A 251 -10.50 -2.92 5.98
C ALA A 251 -9.96 -2.37 7.30
N VAL A 252 -8.69 -1.95 7.38
CA VAL A 252 -8.13 -1.26 8.56
C VAL A 252 -8.94 -0.01 8.87
N ILE A 253 -9.22 0.84 7.87
CA ILE A 253 -10.01 2.06 8.04
C ILE A 253 -11.42 1.72 8.53
N ASN A 254 -12.13 0.81 7.81
CA ASN A 254 -13.50 0.43 8.13
C ASN A 254 -13.65 -0.20 9.52
N CYS A 255 -12.72 -1.10 9.88
CA CYS A 255 -12.78 -1.83 11.15
C CYS A 255 -12.33 -1.01 12.36
N LEU A 256 -11.70 0.16 12.16
CA LEU A 256 -11.46 1.15 13.21
C LEU A 256 -12.69 2.03 13.51
N ILE A 257 -13.62 2.21 12.54
CA ILE A 257 -14.79 3.10 12.69
C ILE A 257 -15.64 2.79 13.94
N PRO A 258 -15.99 1.53 14.26
CA PRO A 258 -16.79 1.21 15.44
C PRO A 258 -16.13 1.62 16.76
N TYR A 259 -14.81 1.76 16.79
CA TYR A 259 -14.03 2.00 18.01
C TYR A 259 -13.52 3.44 18.13
N LEU A 260 -13.19 4.07 17.01
CA LEU A 260 -12.71 5.46 16.98
C LEU A 260 -13.79 6.47 16.60
N THR A 261 -14.89 6.03 15.99
CA THR A 261 -15.86 6.81 15.22
C THR A 261 -15.25 7.39 13.91
N ARG A 262 -16.06 7.55 12.85
CA ARG A 262 -15.60 8.06 11.55
C ARG A 262 -14.95 9.46 11.65
N SER A 263 -15.44 10.31 12.55
CA SER A 263 -14.93 11.67 12.75
C SER A 263 -13.52 11.75 13.36
N ASN A 264 -13.07 10.68 13.97
CA ASN A 264 -11.71 10.57 14.55
C ASN A 264 -10.72 9.86 13.61
N ILE A 265 -11.16 9.52 12.40
CA ILE A 265 -10.30 8.98 11.32
C ILE A 265 -10.25 10.03 10.23
N THR A 266 -9.11 10.70 10.07
CA THR A 266 -8.91 11.71 9.03
C THR A 266 -8.18 11.11 7.85
N ILE A 267 -8.83 11.05 6.69
CA ILE A 267 -8.26 10.53 5.45
C ILE A 267 -7.74 11.71 4.62
N ILE A 268 -6.46 11.65 4.24
CA ILE A 268 -5.77 12.70 3.46
C ILE A 268 -5.19 12.06 2.19
N GLY A 269 -5.42 12.67 1.05
CA GLY A 269 -4.89 12.22 -0.24
C GLY A 269 -5.97 11.98 -1.27
N GLU A 270 -5.98 10.80 -1.87
CA GLU A 270 -6.89 10.46 -2.95
C GLU A 270 -7.92 9.42 -2.48
N LYS A 271 -9.01 9.33 -3.25
CA LYS A 271 -10.07 8.35 -3.04
C LYS A 271 -9.55 6.93 -3.23
N THR A 272 -9.92 6.02 -2.32
CA THR A 272 -9.53 4.60 -2.38
C THR A 272 -10.35 3.80 -3.40
N ILE A 273 -9.98 2.55 -3.66
CA ILE A 273 -10.59 1.70 -4.71
C ILE A 273 -12.01 1.23 -4.38
N GLY A 274 -12.29 0.85 -3.12
CA GLY A 274 -13.60 0.31 -2.74
C GLY A 274 -13.68 -1.22 -2.73
N LYS A 275 -12.56 -1.91 -2.54
CA LYS A 275 -12.53 -3.37 -2.49
C LYS A 275 -12.88 -3.89 -1.08
N ARG A 276 -14.18 -4.06 -0.82
CA ARG A 276 -14.74 -4.58 0.45
C ARG A 276 -14.93 -6.10 0.48
N VAL A 277 -14.34 -6.80 -0.47
CA VAL A 277 -14.51 -8.24 -0.68
C VAL A 277 -13.16 -8.95 -0.64
N GLY A 278 -13.19 -10.21 -0.28
CA GLY A 278 -12.01 -11.08 -0.19
C GLY A 278 -12.12 -12.31 -1.08
N SER A 279 -10.98 -12.91 -1.35
CA SER A 279 -10.86 -14.14 -2.13
C SER A 279 -10.21 -15.23 -1.30
N ASN A 280 -10.68 -16.47 -1.50
CA ASN A 280 -9.95 -17.65 -1.08
C ASN A 280 -9.12 -18.17 -2.24
N THR A 281 -7.97 -18.77 -1.91
CA THR A 281 -7.11 -19.42 -2.91
C THR A 281 -7.54 -20.87 -3.13
N PHE A 282 -7.77 -21.24 -4.40
CA PHE A 282 -8.12 -22.61 -4.79
C PHE A 282 -7.09 -23.19 -5.74
N GLY A 283 -6.76 -24.46 -5.54
CA GLY A 283 -5.79 -25.18 -6.33
C GLY A 283 -4.38 -25.09 -5.76
N THR A 284 -3.47 -25.82 -6.39
CA THR A 284 -2.03 -25.72 -6.12
C THR A 284 -1.31 -25.63 -7.45
N LYS A 285 -0.27 -24.80 -7.50
CA LYS A 285 0.55 -24.65 -8.72
C LYS A 285 1.20 -25.97 -9.11
N GLU A 286 1.55 -26.81 -8.13
CA GLU A 286 2.18 -28.12 -8.33
C GLU A 286 1.23 -29.12 -8.99
N LYS A 287 -0.02 -29.16 -8.55
CA LYS A 287 -1.00 -30.16 -9.02
C LYS A 287 -1.72 -29.74 -10.29
N TYR A 288 -2.06 -28.46 -10.41
CA TYR A 288 -2.93 -27.97 -11.49
C TYR A 288 -2.24 -26.99 -12.44
N GLY A 289 -1.06 -26.50 -12.10
CA GLY A 289 -0.37 -25.45 -12.84
C GLY A 289 -1.03 -24.07 -12.71
N TRP A 290 -2.06 -23.94 -11.88
CA TRP A 290 -2.85 -22.72 -11.69
C TRP A 290 -3.27 -22.53 -10.26
N LEU A 291 -3.40 -21.26 -9.83
CA LEU A 291 -4.12 -20.81 -8.65
C LEU A 291 -5.29 -19.95 -9.08
N LEU A 292 -6.43 -20.19 -8.45
CA LEU A 292 -7.65 -19.41 -8.67
C LEU A 292 -7.95 -18.62 -7.39
N HIS A 293 -8.20 -17.35 -7.53
CA HIS A 293 -8.55 -16.43 -6.45
C HIS A 293 -9.91 -15.76 -6.75
N PRO A 294 -11.02 -16.53 -6.75
CA PRO A 294 -12.34 -15.95 -6.94
C PRO A 294 -12.74 -15.13 -5.71
N ILE A 295 -13.52 -14.09 -5.89
CA ILE A 295 -14.17 -13.41 -4.79
C ILE A 295 -15.20 -14.34 -4.16
N THR A 296 -15.04 -14.61 -2.86
CA THR A 296 -15.85 -15.59 -2.12
C THR A 296 -16.55 -15.01 -0.90
N LEU A 297 -16.03 -13.91 -0.32
CA LEU A 297 -16.55 -13.34 0.91
C LEU A 297 -16.61 -11.81 0.85
N ARG A 298 -17.44 -11.23 1.71
CA ARG A 298 -17.49 -9.80 2.04
C ARG A 298 -16.99 -9.59 3.45
N ILE A 299 -16.30 -8.47 3.67
CA ILE A 299 -15.74 -8.10 4.97
C ILE A 299 -16.55 -6.93 5.52
N TYR A 300 -17.11 -7.14 6.70
CA TYR A 300 -17.83 -6.15 7.48
C TYR A 300 -17.05 -5.77 8.74
N ASN A 301 -17.26 -4.57 9.25
CA ASN A 301 -16.76 -4.16 10.56
C ASN A 301 -17.63 -4.72 11.71
N ALA A 302 -17.35 -4.32 12.95
CA ALA A 302 -18.07 -4.81 14.13
C ALA A 302 -19.55 -4.38 14.18
N ASP A 303 -19.91 -3.30 13.48
CA ASP A 303 -21.30 -2.83 13.35
C ASP A 303 -22.02 -3.46 12.15
N HIS A 304 -21.39 -4.46 11.51
CA HIS A 304 -21.87 -5.11 10.29
C HIS A 304 -22.00 -4.16 9.09
N GLU A 305 -21.09 -3.20 8.97
CA GLU A 305 -21.06 -2.20 7.89
C GLU A 305 -19.86 -2.41 6.95
N ALA A 306 -20.10 -2.19 5.64
CA ALA A 306 -19.11 -2.23 4.58
C ALA A 306 -19.46 -1.23 3.46
N ASP A 307 -19.78 0.02 3.83
CA ASP A 307 -20.37 1.02 2.93
C ASP A 307 -19.33 1.83 2.14
N TYR A 308 -18.24 1.15 1.73
CA TYR A 308 -17.18 1.75 0.93
C TYR A 308 -16.98 1.08 -0.44
N ALA A 309 -18.04 0.57 -1.05
CA ALA A 309 -17.96 -0.08 -2.36
C ALA A 309 -17.41 0.83 -3.49
N ASN A 310 -17.49 2.14 -3.30
CA ASN A 310 -16.95 3.14 -4.21
C ASN A 310 -15.67 3.81 -3.66
N GLY A 311 -15.01 3.18 -2.69
CA GLY A 311 -13.86 3.74 -1.98
C GLY A 311 -14.23 4.74 -0.88
N PHE A 312 -13.26 5.01 0.00
CA PHE A 312 -13.36 6.10 0.95
C PHE A 312 -12.99 7.41 0.27
N GLU A 313 -13.91 8.38 0.32
CA GLU A 313 -13.58 9.76 -0.06
C GLU A 313 -12.66 10.35 1.00
N PRO A 314 -11.57 11.03 0.61
CA PRO A 314 -10.70 11.70 1.57
C PRO A 314 -11.41 12.91 2.20
N ASP A 315 -11.12 13.15 3.49
CA ASP A 315 -11.55 14.36 4.18
C ASP A 315 -10.77 15.59 3.68
N VAL A 316 -9.57 15.34 3.17
CA VAL A 316 -8.68 16.34 2.55
C VAL A 316 -8.17 15.78 1.23
N LYS A 317 -8.74 16.25 0.14
CA LYS A 317 -8.30 15.83 -1.18
C LYS A 317 -6.97 16.47 -1.55
N ILE A 318 -5.95 15.64 -1.76
CA ILE A 318 -4.62 16.05 -2.26
C ILE A 318 -4.19 15.01 -3.29
N GLU A 319 -4.02 15.43 -4.53
CA GLU A 319 -3.41 14.61 -5.56
C GLU A 319 -1.89 14.66 -5.40
N GLU A 320 -1.27 13.48 -5.24
CA GLU A 320 0.17 13.39 -5.05
C GLU A 320 0.93 13.61 -6.37
N LEU A 321 0.49 12.94 -7.42
CA LEU A 321 1.20 12.84 -8.70
C LEU A 321 0.85 14.01 -9.63
N VAL A 322 1.13 15.22 -9.18
CA VAL A 322 0.92 16.45 -9.95
C VAL A 322 2.26 16.96 -10.49
N ILE A 323 2.37 17.05 -11.82
CA ILE A 323 3.58 17.56 -12.49
C ILE A 323 3.85 18.99 -12.05
N GLY A 324 5.13 19.26 -11.78
CA GLY A 324 5.57 20.57 -11.24
C GLY A 324 5.67 20.60 -9.71
N ASN A 325 5.23 19.53 -9.03
CA ASN A 325 5.51 19.34 -7.61
C ASN A 325 6.64 18.32 -7.45
N ASP A 326 7.44 18.50 -6.41
CA ASP A 326 8.48 17.54 -6.06
C ASP A 326 7.87 16.37 -5.26
N LEU A 327 8.25 15.13 -5.60
CA LEU A 327 8.04 13.99 -4.74
C LEU A 327 9.19 13.91 -3.73
N LEU A 328 9.03 14.61 -2.62
CA LEU A 328 10.02 14.58 -1.54
C LEU A 328 10.13 13.20 -0.89
N PRO A 329 11.27 12.86 -0.30
CA PRO A 329 11.46 11.58 0.39
C PRO A 329 10.39 11.34 1.46
N PHE A 330 9.99 10.08 1.65
CA PHE A 330 9.13 9.73 2.78
C PHE A 330 9.76 10.15 4.10
N GLY A 331 8.98 10.82 4.94
CA GLY A 331 9.42 11.34 6.23
C GLY A 331 9.97 12.76 6.19
N ASP A 332 10.13 13.38 5.02
CA ASP A 332 10.35 14.82 4.93
C ASP A 332 9.08 15.55 5.38
N THR A 333 9.21 16.45 6.36
CA THR A 333 8.07 17.19 6.91
C THR A 333 7.45 18.19 5.93
N ASN A 334 8.08 18.45 4.80
CA ASN A 334 7.55 19.25 3.70
C ASN A 334 6.90 18.40 2.61
N GLU A 335 6.95 17.05 2.70
CA GLU A 335 6.23 16.16 1.79
C GLU A 335 4.73 16.43 1.90
N ARG A 336 4.04 16.54 0.77
CA ARG A 336 2.69 17.14 0.67
C ARG A 336 1.66 16.52 1.61
N LEU A 337 1.53 15.19 1.62
CA LEU A 337 0.52 14.52 2.43
C LEU A 337 0.93 14.52 3.91
N LEU A 338 2.20 14.25 4.20
CA LEU A 338 2.73 14.27 5.55
C LEU A 338 2.65 15.68 6.16
N SER A 339 3.03 16.70 5.41
CA SER A 339 2.96 18.12 5.82
C SER A 339 1.53 18.53 6.20
N GLU A 340 0.53 18.14 5.40
CA GLU A 340 -0.88 18.40 5.70
C GLU A 340 -1.32 17.72 7.00
N ALA A 341 -0.97 16.43 7.18
CA ALA A 341 -1.29 15.71 8.42
C ALA A 341 -0.65 16.38 9.66
N LEU A 342 0.65 16.73 9.58
CA LEU A 342 1.36 17.41 10.67
C LEU A 342 0.78 18.79 10.97
N SER A 343 0.39 19.54 9.92
CA SER A 343 -0.24 20.85 10.07
C SER A 343 -1.59 20.75 10.82
N ARG A 344 -2.41 19.75 10.48
CA ARG A 344 -3.68 19.51 11.19
C ARG A 344 -3.49 19.09 12.64
N ILE A 345 -2.49 18.26 12.93
CA ILE A 345 -2.15 17.84 14.28
C ILE A 345 -1.71 19.04 15.13
N SER A 346 -0.94 19.95 14.55
CA SER A 346 -0.44 21.15 15.23
C SER A 346 -1.45 22.31 15.34
N GLY A 347 -2.55 22.24 14.57
CA GLY A 347 -3.51 23.33 14.43
C GLY A 347 -3.01 24.51 13.58
N LEU A 348 -1.92 24.30 12.82
CA LEU A 348 -1.39 25.28 11.88
C LEU A 348 -2.19 25.25 10.57
N LYS A 349 -2.11 26.31 9.78
CA LYS A 349 -2.68 26.31 8.42
C LYS A 349 -1.79 25.50 7.50
N SER A 350 -2.42 24.65 6.67
CA SER A 350 -1.75 23.90 5.60
C SER A 350 -1.09 24.81 4.57
N LEU A 351 -0.06 24.28 3.90
CA LEU A 351 0.58 24.94 2.78
C LEU A 351 -0.39 25.03 1.57
N PRO A 352 -0.33 26.08 0.76
CA PRO A 352 -1.18 26.20 -0.42
C PRO A 352 -0.87 25.04 -1.40
N VAL A 353 -1.93 24.43 -1.94
CA VAL A 353 -1.84 23.44 -3.03
C VAL A 353 -1.50 24.20 -4.31
N HIS A 354 -0.37 23.86 -4.96
CA HIS A 354 -0.01 24.42 -6.27
C HIS A 354 -0.86 23.82 -7.39
N ALA A 355 -1.14 24.63 -8.41
CA ALA A 355 -1.98 24.27 -9.53
C ALA A 355 -1.28 23.28 -10.49
N GLU A 356 -2.11 22.55 -11.25
CA GLU A 356 -1.71 21.61 -12.29
C GLU A 356 -0.81 22.26 -13.35
N SER A 357 0.19 21.50 -13.84
CA SER A 357 0.92 21.86 -15.05
C SER A 357 0.17 21.34 -16.28
N GLU A 358 -0.14 22.22 -17.21
CA GLU A 358 -0.77 21.87 -18.48
C GLU A 358 0.15 20.95 -19.32
N GLY A 359 -0.40 19.90 -19.91
CA GLY A 359 0.21 19.15 -21.02
C GLY A 359 0.88 17.82 -20.69
N CYS A 360 1.00 17.41 -19.44
CA CYS A 360 1.44 16.07 -19.07
C CYS A 360 0.24 15.14 -18.79
N ILE A 361 0.26 13.95 -19.39
CA ILE A 361 -0.80 12.95 -19.25
C ILE A 361 -0.23 11.73 -18.55
N LEU A 362 -0.84 11.31 -17.44
CA LEU A 362 -0.58 10.04 -16.81
C LEU A 362 -1.05 8.92 -17.76
N LEU A 363 -0.14 8.04 -18.19
CA LEU A 363 -0.46 6.96 -19.13
C LEU A 363 -0.96 5.72 -18.43
N THR A 364 -0.29 5.38 -17.34
CA THR A 364 -0.68 4.28 -16.47
C THR A 364 -0.60 4.80 -15.05
N PRO A 365 -1.52 4.43 -14.17
CA PRO A 365 -1.50 4.90 -12.79
C PRO A 365 -0.17 4.62 -12.11
N SER A 366 0.44 3.48 -12.38
CA SER A 366 1.79 3.17 -11.91
C SER A 366 2.22 1.74 -12.27
N SER A 367 3.53 1.44 -12.11
CA SER A 367 4.02 0.07 -12.06
C SER A 367 3.36 -0.77 -10.94
N LEU A 368 2.76 -0.11 -9.96
CA LEU A 368 1.96 -0.74 -8.90
C LEU A 368 0.76 -1.53 -9.45
N GLU A 369 0.22 -1.20 -10.62
CA GLU A 369 -0.84 -2.01 -11.24
C GLU A 369 -0.43 -3.47 -11.43
N ARG A 370 0.85 -3.73 -11.65
CA ARG A 370 1.37 -5.10 -11.71
C ARG A 370 1.20 -5.86 -10.38
N LYS A 371 1.18 -5.12 -9.27
CA LYS A 371 1.01 -5.67 -7.92
C LYS A 371 -0.47 -5.87 -7.54
N GLN A 372 -1.42 -5.33 -8.31
CA GLN A 372 -2.86 -5.49 -8.06
C GLN A 372 -3.31 -6.96 -8.04
N THR A 373 -2.48 -7.87 -8.53
CA THR A 373 -2.70 -9.30 -8.44
C THR A 373 -2.68 -9.84 -7.02
N LYS A 374 -2.17 -9.09 -6.04
CA LYS A 374 -2.03 -9.51 -4.63
C LYS A 374 -3.20 -9.05 -3.73
N GLY A 375 -4.41 -8.87 -4.24
CA GLY A 375 -5.57 -8.45 -3.44
C GLY A 375 -5.76 -9.28 -2.16
N LEU A 376 -6.74 -8.90 -1.33
CA LEU A 376 -7.03 -9.55 -0.06
C LEU A 376 -7.18 -11.07 -0.24
N ILE A 377 -6.24 -11.82 0.32
CA ILE A 377 -6.21 -13.28 0.34
C ILE A 377 -6.55 -13.72 1.76
N PHE A 378 -7.54 -14.59 1.86
CA PHE A 378 -7.83 -15.33 3.08
C PHE A 378 -7.26 -16.74 2.93
N GLU A 379 -6.33 -17.12 3.79
CA GLU A 379 -5.87 -18.51 3.89
C GLU A 379 -6.69 -19.22 4.96
N GLU A 380 -7.46 -20.25 4.55
CA GLU A 380 -8.10 -21.14 5.49
C GLU A 380 -7.04 -21.90 6.29
N GLY A 381 -7.05 -21.65 7.57
CA GLY A 381 -6.49 -22.45 8.65
C GLY A 381 -5.17 -23.19 8.42
N LYS A 382 -4.10 -22.63 8.94
CA LYS A 382 -3.03 -23.46 9.53
C LYS A 382 -3.27 -23.63 11.02
#